data_2e2d6af5cd59459a4d094ed3bc30b530
#
_entry.id   2e2d6af5cd59459a4d094ed3bc30b530
#
_cell.length_a   1.000
_cell.length_b   1.000
_cell.length_c   1.000
_cell.angle_alpha   90.00
_cell.angle_beta   90.00
_cell.angle_gamma   90.00
#
_symmetry.space_group_name_H-M   'P 1'
#
loop_
_entity.id
_entity.type
_entity.pdbx_description
1 polymer ?
#
loop_
_entity_poly.entity_id
_entity_poly.type
_entity_poly.pdbx_seq_one_letter_code
_entity_poly.pdbx_strand_id
1 'polypeptide(L)'
;MGGLAALAREAGHKVTGCDAGVYPPMSDQLKALGIELMEGFGVEQMQLKPDLYVIGNVVSRSRLPTGEPKFPLMEAILESGAPYTSGPQWLSEHVLQGRHVLAVAGTHGKTSTTSMLAWILEAAGLEPGFLVGGVPLNFGVSARLGKVAAGHARNYFVIEADEYDTAFFDKRSKFVHYRPRTAVLNN
;
A
#
# COMPACT_ATOMS: atom_id res chain seq x y z
N MET A 1 3.27 -3.04 -2.43
CA MET A 1 1.96 -3.60 -1.97
C MET A 1 2.04 -4.23 -0.57
N GLY A 2 3.17 -4.83 -0.16
CA GLY A 2 3.30 -5.51 1.14
C GLY A 2 2.91 -4.67 2.35
N GLY A 3 3.41 -3.44 2.46
CA GLY A 3 3.02 -2.54 3.55
C GLY A 3 1.52 -2.22 3.59
N LEU A 4 0.87 -2.11 2.43
CA LEU A 4 -0.59 -1.94 2.34
C LEU A 4 -1.33 -3.19 2.87
N ALA A 5 -0.86 -4.38 2.52
CA ALA A 5 -1.41 -5.64 3.02
C ALA A 5 -1.27 -5.75 4.55
N ALA A 6 -0.13 -5.31 5.09
CA ALA A 6 0.09 -5.24 6.54
C ALA A 6 -0.92 -4.29 7.22
N LEU A 7 -1.14 -3.08 6.67
CA LEU A 7 -2.13 -2.14 7.19
C LEU A 7 -3.55 -2.71 7.14
N ALA A 8 -3.93 -3.37 6.04
CA ALA A 8 -5.23 -4.01 5.93
C ALA A 8 -5.42 -5.12 6.97
N ARG A 9 -4.38 -5.92 7.20
CA ARG A 9 -4.40 -6.95 8.25
C ARG A 9 -4.52 -6.36 9.65
N GLU A 10 -3.77 -5.29 9.95
CA GLU A 10 -3.84 -4.56 11.23
C GLU A 10 -5.23 -3.91 11.43
N ALA A 11 -5.87 -3.46 10.34
CA ALA A 11 -7.24 -2.94 10.35
C ALA A 11 -8.33 -4.02 10.52
N GLY A 12 -7.96 -5.30 10.63
CA GLY A 12 -8.89 -6.40 10.89
C GLY A 12 -9.41 -7.13 9.64
N HIS A 13 -8.92 -6.81 8.45
CA HIS A 13 -9.29 -7.53 7.24
C HIS A 13 -8.60 -8.89 7.14
N LYS A 14 -9.28 -9.88 6.54
CA LYS A 14 -8.63 -11.10 6.05
C LYS A 14 -7.95 -10.76 4.73
N VAL A 15 -6.64 -10.96 4.68
CA VAL A 15 -5.83 -10.56 3.53
C VAL A 15 -5.14 -11.77 2.93
N THR A 16 -5.18 -11.88 1.61
CA THR A 16 -4.35 -12.76 0.80
C THR A 16 -3.59 -11.90 -0.22
N GLY A 17 -2.50 -12.39 -0.77
CA GLY A 17 -1.73 -11.63 -1.75
C GLY A 17 -1.10 -12.51 -2.81
N CYS A 18 -0.88 -11.95 -4.00
CA CYS A 18 -0.12 -12.58 -5.06
C CYS A 18 0.86 -11.60 -5.70
N ASP A 19 2.00 -12.13 -6.13
CA ASP A 19 3.02 -11.39 -6.87
C ASP A 19 3.83 -12.36 -7.74
N ALA A 20 4.49 -11.85 -8.77
CA ALA A 20 5.41 -12.63 -9.61
C ALA A 20 6.65 -13.09 -8.82
N GLY A 21 7.00 -12.38 -7.76
CA GLY A 21 8.14 -12.69 -6.91
C GLY A 21 7.83 -12.46 -5.43
N VAL A 22 7.89 -13.54 -4.65
CA VAL A 22 7.57 -13.53 -3.21
C VAL A 22 8.82 -13.91 -2.43
N TYR A 23 9.66 -12.92 -2.07
CA TYR A 23 10.92 -13.17 -1.36
C TYR A 23 11.11 -12.32 -0.10
N PRO A 24 12.02 -12.80 0.80
CA PRO A 24 12.45 -12.02 1.97
C PRO A 24 13.05 -10.65 1.59
N PRO A 25 12.96 -9.66 2.49
CA PRO A 25 12.36 -9.71 3.84
C PRO A 25 10.84 -9.53 3.87
N MET A 26 10.22 -9.05 2.77
CA MET A 26 8.80 -8.71 2.77
C MET A 26 7.90 -9.95 2.92
N SER A 27 8.24 -11.05 2.25
CA SER A 27 7.47 -12.30 2.36
C SER A 27 7.41 -12.82 3.80
N ASP A 28 8.52 -12.72 4.54
CA ASP A 28 8.59 -13.20 5.92
C ASP A 28 7.73 -12.34 6.85
N GLN A 29 7.75 -11.03 6.66
CA GLN A 29 6.90 -10.10 7.41
C GLN A 29 5.40 -10.39 7.15
N LEU A 30 5.02 -10.59 5.90
CA LEU A 30 3.62 -10.88 5.54
C LEU A 30 3.15 -12.24 6.07
N LYS A 31 3.99 -13.26 5.99
CA LYS A 31 3.73 -14.58 6.57
C LYS A 31 3.56 -14.51 8.10
N ALA A 32 4.42 -13.75 8.78
CA ALA A 32 4.31 -13.53 10.22
C ALA A 32 2.99 -12.88 10.64
N LEU A 33 2.37 -12.08 9.74
CA LEU A 33 1.04 -11.49 9.93
C LEU A 33 -0.11 -12.45 9.56
N GLY A 34 0.19 -13.71 9.19
CA GLY A 34 -0.79 -14.70 8.75
C GLY A 34 -1.41 -14.39 7.39
N ILE A 35 -0.69 -13.66 6.53
CA ILE A 35 -1.11 -13.38 5.17
C ILE A 35 -0.63 -14.51 4.26
N GLU A 36 -1.57 -15.16 3.60
CA GLU A 36 -1.28 -16.19 2.61
C GLU A 36 -0.79 -15.53 1.32
N LEU A 37 0.38 -15.96 0.85
CA LEU A 37 1.03 -15.44 -0.35
C LEU A 37 1.07 -16.52 -1.42
N MET A 38 0.64 -16.15 -2.62
CA MET A 38 0.67 -17.00 -3.81
C MET A 38 1.63 -16.40 -4.83
N GLU A 39 2.37 -17.25 -5.51
CA GLU A 39 3.24 -16.84 -6.60
C GLU A 39 2.49 -16.84 -7.93
N GLY A 40 2.70 -15.78 -8.72
CA GLY A 40 2.05 -15.62 -10.01
C GLY A 40 0.67 -14.96 -9.95
N PHE A 41 0.04 -14.88 -11.12
CA PHE A 41 -1.25 -14.20 -11.35
C PHE A 41 -2.23 -15.14 -12.06
N GLY A 42 -2.34 -16.39 -11.57
CA GLY A 42 -3.21 -17.42 -12.14
C GLY A 42 -4.69 -17.19 -11.84
N VAL A 43 -5.55 -17.62 -12.76
CA VAL A 43 -7.01 -17.47 -12.65
C VAL A 43 -7.63 -18.29 -11.53
N GLU A 44 -6.97 -19.32 -11.06
CA GLU A 44 -7.38 -20.16 -9.93
C GLU A 44 -7.59 -19.37 -8.64
N GLN A 45 -6.92 -18.21 -8.52
CA GLN A 45 -7.05 -17.31 -7.37
C GLN A 45 -8.45 -16.65 -7.28
N MET A 46 -9.25 -16.70 -8.34
CA MET A 46 -10.66 -16.30 -8.30
C MET A 46 -11.49 -17.17 -7.35
N GLN A 47 -11.05 -18.39 -7.05
CA GLN A 47 -11.70 -19.31 -6.11
C GLN A 47 -11.69 -18.78 -4.67
N LEU A 48 -10.77 -17.87 -4.32
CA LEU A 48 -10.70 -17.23 -3.00
C LEU A 48 -11.90 -16.32 -2.73
N LYS A 49 -12.56 -15.82 -3.79
CA LYS A 49 -13.75 -14.95 -3.73
C LYS A 49 -13.61 -13.83 -2.71
N PRO A 50 -12.57 -12.98 -2.79
CA PRO A 50 -12.46 -11.83 -1.89
C PRO A 50 -13.58 -10.83 -2.16
N ASP A 51 -13.96 -10.06 -1.14
CA ASP A 51 -14.93 -8.97 -1.28
C ASP A 51 -14.40 -7.83 -2.16
N LEU A 52 -13.06 -7.66 -2.23
CA LEU A 52 -12.40 -6.60 -2.99
C LEU A 52 -11.01 -7.03 -3.45
N TYR A 53 -10.71 -6.80 -4.72
CA TYR A 53 -9.37 -6.94 -5.28
C TYR A 53 -8.64 -5.59 -5.23
N VAL A 54 -7.44 -5.55 -4.64
CA VAL A 54 -6.60 -4.34 -4.61
C VAL A 54 -5.44 -4.52 -5.58
N ILE A 55 -5.47 -3.77 -6.67
CA ILE A 55 -4.60 -3.93 -7.82
C ILE A 55 -3.35 -3.06 -7.69
N GLY A 56 -2.17 -3.68 -7.82
CA GLY A 56 -0.89 -2.98 -7.86
C GLY A 56 -0.62 -2.30 -9.20
N ASN A 57 0.25 -1.30 -9.20
CA ASN A 57 0.58 -0.50 -10.39
C ASN A 57 1.35 -1.26 -11.48
N VAL A 58 1.95 -2.41 -11.16
CA VAL A 58 2.65 -3.26 -12.15
C VAL A 58 1.69 -4.06 -13.01
N VAL A 59 0.46 -4.26 -12.54
CA VAL A 59 -0.58 -5.01 -13.26
C VAL A 59 -1.10 -4.18 -14.43
N SER A 60 -1.31 -4.83 -15.56
CA SER A 60 -1.80 -4.19 -16.78
C SER A 60 -2.59 -5.18 -17.64
N ARG A 61 -3.13 -4.72 -18.74
CA ARG A 61 -3.74 -5.56 -19.77
C ARG A 61 -2.78 -5.90 -20.92
N SER A 62 -1.46 -5.84 -20.66
CA SER A 62 -0.45 -6.21 -21.64
C SER A 62 -0.52 -7.71 -21.96
N ARG A 63 -0.12 -8.05 -23.18
CA ARG A 63 -0.06 -9.43 -23.66
C ARG A 63 1.39 -9.86 -23.87
N LEU A 64 1.60 -11.15 -23.70
CA LEU A 64 2.86 -11.81 -24.04
C LEU A 64 3.00 -11.88 -25.57
N PRO A 65 4.21 -12.15 -26.10
CA PRO A 65 4.41 -12.38 -27.54
C PRO A 65 3.54 -13.50 -28.11
N THR A 66 3.10 -14.44 -27.27
CA THR A 66 2.16 -15.52 -27.63
C THR A 66 0.72 -15.03 -27.83
N GLY A 67 0.41 -13.77 -27.48
CA GLY A 67 -0.95 -13.23 -27.49
C GLY A 67 -1.75 -13.45 -26.20
N GLU A 68 -1.24 -14.25 -25.28
CA GLU A 68 -1.87 -14.51 -23.97
C GLU A 68 -1.76 -13.29 -23.02
N PRO A 69 -2.71 -13.10 -22.11
CA PRO A 69 -2.60 -12.08 -21.09
C PRO A 69 -1.37 -12.28 -20.20
N LYS A 70 -0.60 -11.22 -19.97
CA LYS A 70 0.50 -11.25 -18.99
C LYS A 70 0.00 -11.42 -17.56
N PHE A 71 -1.21 -10.95 -17.28
CA PHE A 71 -1.89 -11.03 -15.98
C PHE A 71 -3.27 -11.69 -16.12
N PRO A 72 -3.34 -13.03 -16.25
CA PRO A 72 -4.61 -13.73 -16.48
C PRO A 72 -5.65 -13.47 -15.39
N LEU A 73 -5.23 -13.38 -14.13
CA LEU A 73 -6.11 -13.05 -13.01
C LEU A 73 -6.82 -11.70 -13.22
N MET A 74 -6.12 -10.69 -13.75
CA MET A 74 -6.73 -9.37 -13.98
C MET A 74 -7.83 -9.43 -15.05
N GLU A 75 -7.62 -10.16 -16.14
CA GLU A 75 -8.66 -10.37 -17.15
C GLU A 75 -9.88 -11.08 -16.56
N ALA A 76 -9.66 -12.12 -15.73
CA ALA A 76 -10.74 -12.84 -15.05
C ALA A 76 -11.53 -11.94 -14.07
N ILE A 77 -10.85 -11.05 -13.34
CA ILE A 77 -11.50 -10.06 -12.47
C ILE A 77 -12.41 -9.14 -13.29
N LEU A 78 -11.91 -8.62 -14.43
CA LEU A 78 -12.68 -7.74 -15.29
C LEU A 78 -13.90 -8.46 -15.93
N GLU A 79 -13.72 -9.68 -16.40
CA GLU A 79 -14.79 -10.49 -17.01
C GLU A 79 -15.88 -10.87 -16.00
N SER A 80 -15.50 -11.15 -14.76
CA SER A 80 -16.46 -11.52 -13.72
C SER A 80 -17.26 -10.35 -13.16
N GLY A 81 -16.82 -9.09 -13.40
CA GLY A 81 -17.38 -7.91 -12.76
C GLY A 81 -17.11 -7.81 -11.25
N ALA A 82 -16.14 -8.58 -10.73
CA ALA A 82 -15.78 -8.53 -9.31
C ALA A 82 -15.27 -7.15 -8.91
N PRO A 83 -15.56 -6.67 -7.68
CA PRO A 83 -15.11 -5.36 -7.22
C PRO A 83 -13.58 -5.27 -7.16
N TYR A 84 -13.02 -4.20 -7.72
CA TYR A 84 -11.60 -3.93 -7.64
C TYR A 84 -11.29 -2.45 -7.46
N THR A 85 -10.15 -2.16 -6.87
CA THR A 85 -9.65 -0.79 -6.63
C THR A 85 -8.12 -0.75 -6.71
N SER A 86 -7.56 0.45 -6.70
CA SER A 86 -6.11 0.62 -6.57
C SER A 86 -5.67 0.68 -5.10
N GLY A 87 -4.40 0.37 -4.84
CA GLY A 87 -3.84 0.48 -3.48
C GLY A 87 -3.98 1.88 -2.88
N PRO A 88 -3.61 2.96 -3.57
CA PRO A 88 -3.78 4.32 -3.09
C PRO A 88 -5.23 4.74 -2.84
N GLN A 89 -6.16 4.30 -3.68
CA GLN A 89 -7.60 4.57 -3.47
C GLN A 89 -8.10 3.86 -2.22
N TRP A 90 -7.81 2.56 -2.07
CA TRP A 90 -8.16 1.79 -0.89
C TRP A 90 -7.61 2.43 0.40
N LEU A 91 -6.33 2.81 0.39
CA LEU A 91 -5.68 3.44 1.53
C LEU A 91 -6.37 4.77 1.90
N SER A 92 -6.69 5.58 0.89
CA SER A 92 -7.41 6.84 1.08
C SER A 92 -8.76 6.65 1.75
N GLU A 93 -9.51 5.63 1.35
CA GLU A 93 -10.87 5.38 1.82
C GLU A 93 -10.92 4.69 3.20
N HIS A 94 -10.00 3.77 3.46
CA HIS A 94 -10.09 2.89 4.64
C HIS A 94 -9.11 3.25 5.75
N VAL A 95 -8.03 3.97 5.45
CA VAL A 95 -6.99 4.27 6.44
C VAL A 95 -6.81 5.77 6.67
N LEU A 96 -6.79 6.59 5.61
CA LEU A 96 -6.42 8.00 5.73
C LEU A 96 -7.57 8.94 6.13
N GLN A 97 -8.82 8.46 6.10
CA GLN A 97 -9.97 9.29 6.46
C GLN A 97 -9.87 9.81 7.89
N GLY A 98 -10.10 11.12 8.04
CA GLY A 98 -10.05 11.80 9.34
C GLY A 98 -8.64 12.01 9.93
N ARG A 99 -7.58 11.53 9.27
CA ARG A 99 -6.19 11.66 9.73
C ARG A 99 -5.53 12.94 9.21
N HIS A 100 -4.52 13.39 9.94
CA HIS A 100 -3.59 14.41 9.45
C HIS A 100 -2.50 13.71 8.63
N VAL A 101 -2.69 13.64 7.31
CA VAL A 101 -1.74 13.01 6.40
C VAL A 101 -0.58 13.97 6.13
N LEU A 102 0.64 13.46 6.33
CA LEU A 102 1.90 14.10 5.97
C LEU A 102 2.50 13.29 4.82
N ALA A 103 2.55 13.86 3.63
CA ALA A 103 3.07 13.19 2.44
C ALA A 103 4.45 13.73 2.06
N VAL A 104 5.35 12.81 1.70
CA VAL A 104 6.67 13.14 1.17
C VAL A 104 6.70 12.79 -0.31
N ALA A 105 6.81 13.81 -1.16
CA ALA A 105 6.89 13.72 -2.61
C ALA A 105 8.28 14.18 -3.11
N GLY A 106 8.58 13.92 -4.37
CA GLY A 106 9.83 14.31 -5.03
C GLY A 106 10.56 13.11 -5.65
N THR A 107 11.61 13.38 -6.39
CA THR A 107 12.34 12.37 -7.16
C THR A 107 13.22 11.49 -6.28
N HIS A 108 13.95 12.08 -5.33
CA HIS A 108 14.92 11.39 -4.49
C HIS A 108 14.64 11.60 -2.99
N GLY A 109 15.11 10.67 -2.16
CA GLY A 109 15.09 10.81 -0.71
C GLY A 109 13.73 10.63 -0.04
N LYS A 110 12.66 10.28 -0.77
CA LYS A 110 11.31 10.06 -0.19
C LYS A 110 11.34 9.10 1.00
N THR A 111 11.88 7.90 0.82
CA THR A 111 11.94 6.85 1.85
C THR A 111 12.67 7.31 3.11
N SER A 112 13.84 7.95 2.95
CA SER A 112 14.64 8.47 4.08
C SER A 112 13.89 9.57 4.82
N THR A 113 13.33 10.53 4.09
CA THR A 113 12.59 11.66 4.68
C THR A 113 11.32 11.19 5.39
N THR A 114 10.56 10.25 4.77
CA THR A 114 9.37 9.66 5.38
C THR A 114 9.71 8.92 6.66
N SER A 115 10.80 8.14 6.65
CA SER A 115 11.29 7.40 7.83
C SER A 115 11.69 8.35 8.97
N MET A 116 12.44 9.41 8.65
CA MET A 116 12.84 10.43 9.63
C MET A 116 11.63 11.16 10.20
N LEU A 117 10.67 11.55 9.35
CA LEU A 117 9.48 12.25 9.79
C LEU A 117 8.61 11.38 10.70
N ALA A 118 8.42 10.11 10.34
CA ALA A 118 7.71 9.15 11.19
C ALA A 118 8.43 9.00 12.56
N TRP A 119 9.76 8.90 12.56
CA TRP A 119 10.53 8.79 13.78
C TRP A 119 10.49 10.05 14.64
N ILE A 120 10.52 11.25 14.06
CA ILE A 120 10.39 12.52 14.79
C ILE A 120 9.03 12.56 15.51
N LEU A 121 7.94 12.17 14.83
CA LEU A 121 6.62 12.13 15.45
C LEU A 121 6.52 11.08 16.55
N GLU A 122 7.15 9.92 16.36
CA GLU A 122 7.24 8.87 17.38
C GLU A 122 7.99 9.36 18.62
N ALA A 123 9.17 9.96 18.44
CA ALA A 123 9.99 10.51 19.52
C ALA A 123 9.28 11.65 20.26
N ALA A 124 8.37 12.36 19.60
CA ALA A 124 7.50 13.36 20.21
C ALA A 124 6.28 12.76 20.92
N GLY A 125 6.15 11.44 20.99
CA GLY A 125 5.03 10.74 21.66
C GLY A 125 3.71 10.79 20.89
N LEU A 126 3.74 11.06 19.58
CA LEU A 126 2.53 11.23 18.75
C LEU A 126 2.02 9.94 18.11
N GLU A 127 2.71 8.82 18.27
CA GLU A 127 2.33 7.47 17.82
C GLU A 127 1.79 7.41 16.37
N PRO A 128 2.50 7.96 15.36
CA PRO A 128 1.97 8.09 14.01
C PRO A 128 1.72 6.75 13.33
N GLY A 129 0.73 6.71 12.45
CA GLY A 129 0.68 5.71 11.39
C GLY A 129 1.70 6.06 10.31
N PHE A 130 2.15 5.06 9.55
CA PHE A 130 3.02 5.31 8.41
C PHE A 130 2.97 4.18 7.36
N LEU A 131 3.35 4.54 6.14
CA LEU A 131 3.66 3.60 5.06
C LEU A 131 4.92 4.08 4.34
N VAL A 132 5.99 3.31 4.45
CA VAL A 132 7.33 3.61 3.93
C VAL A 132 7.75 2.53 2.93
N GLY A 133 8.44 2.91 1.86
CA GLY A 133 8.91 1.98 0.81
C GLY A 133 10.01 1.02 1.25
N GLY A 134 10.57 1.20 2.45
CA GLY A 134 11.57 0.33 3.08
C GLY A 134 11.14 -0.08 4.48
N VAL A 135 12.06 -0.70 5.21
CA VAL A 135 11.88 -1.06 6.63
C VAL A 135 12.79 -0.19 7.48
N PRO A 136 12.30 0.90 8.08
CA PRO A 136 13.12 1.74 8.96
C PRO A 136 13.57 0.94 10.18
N LEU A 137 14.88 0.97 10.48
CA LEU A 137 15.47 0.18 11.57
C LEU A 137 14.81 0.44 12.93
N ASN A 138 14.43 1.69 13.19
CA ASN A 138 13.82 2.10 14.45
C ASN A 138 12.42 1.49 14.68
N PHE A 139 11.74 1.09 13.61
CA PHE A 139 10.41 0.51 13.70
C PHE A 139 10.38 -1.00 13.43
N GLY A 140 11.32 -1.52 12.63
CA GLY A 140 11.36 -2.93 12.24
C GLY A 140 10.23 -3.37 11.29
N VAL A 141 9.35 -2.45 10.89
CA VAL A 141 8.22 -2.68 9.97
C VAL A 141 8.13 -1.56 8.94
N SER A 142 7.58 -1.86 7.77
CA SER A 142 7.40 -0.87 6.69
C SER A 142 6.10 -0.07 6.81
N ALA A 143 5.16 -0.53 7.63
CA ALA A 143 3.85 0.10 7.78
C ALA A 143 3.26 -0.18 9.17
N ARG A 144 2.47 0.77 9.66
CA ARG A 144 1.74 0.70 10.93
C ARG A 144 0.54 1.64 10.87
N LEU A 145 -0.61 1.26 11.42
CA LEU A 145 -1.79 2.13 11.48
C LEU A 145 -1.58 3.34 12.40
N GLY A 146 -0.80 3.18 13.46
CA GLY A 146 -0.70 4.20 14.49
C GLY A 146 -2.02 4.44 15.23
N LYS A 147 -2.03 5.36 16.16
CA LYS A 147 -3.22 5.71 16.96
C LYS A 147 -3.21 7.18 17.34
N VAL A 148 -4.33 7.65 17.91
CA VAL A 148 -4.37 8.96 18.54
C VAL A 148 -3.63 8.86 19.88
N ALA A 149 -2.53 9.59 20.01
CA ALA A 149 -1.76 9.63 21.26
C ALA A 149 -2.55 10.32 22.37
N ALA A 150 -2.33 9.90 23.62
CA ALA A 150 -3.00 10.46 24.79
C ALA A 150 -2.78 11.99 24.88
N GLY A 151 -3.83 12.74 25.10
CA GLY A 151 -3.78 14.21 25.16
C GLY A 151 -3.72 14.93 23.81
N HIS A 152 -3.75 14.21 22.70
CA HIS A 152 -3.73 14.80 21.35
C HIS A 152 -5.06 14.59 20.62
N ALA A 153 -5.46 15.62 19.84
CA ALA A 153 -6.71 15.59 19.07
C ALA A 153 -6.50 15.04 17.64
N ARG A 154 -5.27 14.76 17.22
CA ARG A 154 -4.93 14.41 15.85
C ARG A 154 -4.31 13.02 15.76
N ASN A 155 -4.74 12.28 14.76
CA ASN A 155 -4.12 11.05 14.33
C ASN A 155 -3.24 11.34 13.11
N TYR A 156 -1.94 11.22 13.26
CA TYR A 156 -0.96 11.50 12.20
C TYR A 156 -0.71 10.26 11.36
N PHE A 157 -0.54 10.46 10.05
CA PHE A 157 -0.13 9.40 9.13
C PHE A 157 0.93 9.93 8.16
N VAL A 158 2.09 9.30 8.13
CA VAL A 158 3.23 9.69 7.28
C VAL A 158 3.33 8.73 6.11
N ILE A 159 3.44 9.25 4.88
CA ILE A 159 3.41 8.41 3.68
C ILE A 159 4.31 8.95 2.57
N GLU A 160 4.91 8.05 1.80
CA GLU A 160 5.55 8.38 0.53
C GLU A 160 4.50 8.57 -0.55
N ALA A 161 4.57 9.68 -1.26
CA ALA A 161 3.64 10.02 -2.32
C ALA A 161 4.36 10.10 -3.67
N ASP A 162 4.41 8.97 -4.36
CA ASP A 162 5.03 8.88 -5.68
C ASP A 162 4.22 9.63 -6.74
N GLU A 163 4.92 10.16 -7.72
CA GLU A 163 4.38 10.88 -8.88
C GLU A 163 3.80 9.96 -9.96
N TYR A 164 4.09 8.67 -9.90
CA TYR A 164 3.67 7.69 -10.92
C TYR A 164 2.18 7.39 -10.91
N ASP A 165 1.70 6.91 -12.06
CA ASP A 165 0.35 6.37 -12.23
C ASP A 165 0.02 5.37 -11.11
N THR A 166 -1.18 5.49 -10.56
CA THR A 166 -1.65 4.66 -9.47
C THR A 166 -1.92 3.22 -9.92
N ALA A 167 -2.56 3.05 -11.09
CA ALA A 167 -2.85 1.76 -11.71
C ALA A 167 -3.10 1.95 -13.22
N PHE A 168 -3.18 0.87 -13.99
CA PHE A 168 -3.46 0.96 -15.41
C PHE A 168 -4.82 1.60 -15.74
N PHE A 169 -5.78 1.49 -14.82
CA PHE A 169 -7.12 2.08 -14.92
C PHE A 169 -7.25 3.42 -14.17
N ASP A 170 -6.22 3.86 -13.45
CA ASP A 170 -6.20 5.12 -12.72
C ASP A 170 -4.85 5.84 -12.91
N LYS A 171 -4.88 6.90 -13.72
CA LYS A 171 -3.71 7.69 -14.13
C LYS A 171 -3.37 8.85 -13.20
N ARG A 172 -4.12 9.01 -12.11
CA ARG A 172 -3.78 9.99 -11.09
C ARG A 172 -2.53 9.55 -10.31
N SER A 173 -1.70 10.51 -9.91
CA SER A 173 -0.59 10.22 -9.00
C SER A 173 -1.12 9.79 -7.61
N LYS A 174 -0.31 9.03 -6.88
CA LYS A 174 -0.66 8.61 -5.51
C LYS A 174 -0.92 9.80 -4.59
N PHE A 175 -0.20 10.90 -4.77
CA PHE A 175 -0.36 12.14 -4.02
C PHE A 175 -1.81 12.66 -4.06
N VAL A 176 -2.46 12.60 -5.22
CA VAL A 176 -3.85 13.06 -5.39
C VAL A 176 -4.82 12.24 -4.54
N HIS A 177 -4.59 10.93 -4.43
CA HIS A 177 -5.40 10.05 -3.59
C HIS A 177 -5.25 10.37 -2.10
N TYR A 178 -4.02 10.62 -1.66
CA TYR A 178 -3.71 10.78 -0.22
C TYR A 178 -4.20 12.09 0.37
N ARG A 179 -4.43 13.14 -0.44
CA ARG A 179 -4.96 14.45 -0.02
C ARG A 179 -4.27 14.97 1.24
N PRO A 180 -2.93 15.12 1.23
CA PRO A 180 -2.19 15.46 2.43
C PRO A 180 -2.55 16.84 2.95
N ARG A 181 -2.58 17.00 4.28
CA ARG A 181 -2.67 18.30 4.93
C ARG A 181 -1.31 18.99 5.03
N THR A 182 -0.25 18.20 5.05
CA THR A 182 1.13 18.66 5.05
C THR A 182 1.90 17.92 3.99
N ALA A 183 2.66 18.62 3.16
CA ALA A 183 3.50 18.01 2.13
C ALA A 183 4.95 18.45 2.29
N VAL A 184 5.88 17.53 2.17
CA VAL A 184 7.30 17.77 2.00
C VAL A 184 7.64 17.46 0.54
N LEU A 185 8.14 18.46 -0.16
CA LEU A 185 8.60 18.31 -1.54
C LEU A 185 10.13 18.20 -1.53
N ASN A 186 10.61 17.02 -1.80
CA ASN A 186 12.03 16.75 -1.99
C ASN A 186 12.43 17.00 -3.44
N ASN A 187 13.74 17.18 -3.63
CA ASN A 187 14.35 17.30 -4.96
C ASN A 187 14.09 16.06 -5.83
#